data_a4a32eb70d8de6c10ac3ac92ac348756
#
_entry.id   a4a32eb70d8de6c10ac3ac92ac348756
#
_cell.length_a   1.000
_cell.length_b   1.000
_cell.length_c   1.000
_cell.angle_alpha   90.00
_cell.angle_beta   90.00
_cell.angle_gamma   90.00
#
_symmetry.space_group_name_H-M   'P 1'
#
loop_
_entity.id
_entity.type
_entity.pdbx_description
1 polymer ?
#
loop_
_entity_poly.entity_id
_entity_poly.type
_entity_poly.pdbx_seq_one_letter_code
_entity_poly.pdbx_strand_id
1 'polypeptide(L)'
;MERETRAQNPQSPFTVGLIQDHATADVASNLERTERLVREAAGKGAQIICLKELFQSPYFCKSQQSERFDLAESIPGPTTTAMQRLAKELAIVLVVPVFERQAAGVYRNSAAIIDADGSLLGIYRKMHIPDDPLFNEKYYFTPGDLGFRTFDT
;
A
#
# COMPACT_ATOMS: atom_id res chain seq x y z
N MET A 1 43.83 12.07 14.48
CA MET A 1 42.66 12.07 13.55
C MET A 1 41.53 11.38 14.29
N GLU A 2 40.84 12.15 15.12
CA GLU A 2 39.78 11.69 16.01
C GLU A 2 38.51 11.47 15.16
N ARG A 3 37.96 10.26 15.25
CA ARG A 3 36.63 9.97 14.68
C ARG A 3 35.63 10.56 15.68
N GLU A 4 34.99 11.66 15.28
CA GLU A 4 33.79 12.13 15.95
C GLU A 4 32.73 11.03 15.86
N THR A 5 32.47 10.39 17.00
CA THR A 5 31.29 9.56 17.20
C THR A 5 30.09 10.50 17.20
N ARG A 6 29.37 10.50 16.07
CA ARG A 6 28.07 11.16 15.95
C ARG A 6 27.17 10.58 17.04
N ALA A 7 26.94 11.34 18.10
CA ALA A 7 25.98 11.00 19.14
C ALA A 7 24.62 10.77 18.45
N GLN A 8 24.12 9.53 18.47
CA GLN A 8 22.76 9.22 18.04
C GLN A 8 21.83 9.95 19.01
N ASN A 9 21.22 11.02 18.52
CA ASN A 9 20.11 11.66 19.21
C ASN A 9 19.03 10.58 19.36
N PRO A 10 18.51 10.26 20.56
CA PRO A 10 17.46 9.28 20.71
C PRO A 10 16.26 9.78 19.90
N GLN A 11 15.99 9.11 18.77
CA GLN A 11 14.84 9.44 17.93
C GLN A 11 13.60 9.26 18.80
N SER A 12 12.77 10.29 18.82
CA SER A 12 11.48 10.21 19.51
C SER A 12 10.70 9.03 18.94
N PRO A 13 10.02 8.22 19.78
CA PRO A 13 9.22 7.12 19.30
C PRO A 13 8.15 7.64 18.34
N PHE A 14 7.95 6.93 17.23
CA PHE A 14 6.86 7.21 16.29
C PHE A 14 5.76 6.16 16.45
N THR A 15 4.53 6.56 16.12
CA THR A 15 3.35 5.69 16.23
C THR A 15 2.98 5.14 14.86
N VAL A 16 2.90 3.81 14.76
CA VAL A 16 2.43 3.12 13.54
C VAL A 16 0.96 2.73 13.69
N GLY A 17 0.15 3.03 12.67
CA GLY A 17 -1.22 2.58 12.54
C GLY A 17 -1.32 1.41 11.56
N LEU A 18 -2.05 0.36 11.94
CA LEU A 18 -2.38 -0.75 11.05
C LEU A 18 -3.89 -0.76 10.84
N ILE A 19 -4.32 -0.66 9.58
CA ILE A 19 -5.74 -0.73 9.22
C ILE A 19 -6.08 -2.17 8.90
N GLN A 20 -6.94 -2.76 9.75
CA GLN A 20 -7.47 -4.10 9.54
C GLN A 20 -9.00 -4.04 9.53
N ASP A 21 -9.60 -4.36 8.39
CA ASP A 21 -11.04 -4.38 8.18
C ASP A 21 -11.43 -5.50 7.20
N HIS A 22 -12.70 -5.59 6.84
CA HIS A 22 -13.19 -6.45 5.77
C HIS A 22 -13.50 -5.61 4.51
N ALA A 23 -13.38 -6.22 3.33
CA ALA A 23 -13.81 -5.61 2.09
C ALA A 23 -15.10 -6.25 1.56
N THR A 24 -15.93 -5.43 0.92
CA THR A 24 -17.12 -5.84 0.16
C THR A 24 -16.83 -5.84 -1.34
N ALA A 25 -17.78 -6.26 -2.17
CA ALA A 25 -17.65 -6.19 -3.62
C ALA A 25 -17.67 -4.74 -4.16
N ASP A 26 -18.14 -3.78 -3.38
CA ASP A 26 -18.20 -2.37 -3.74
C ASP A 26 -16.88 -1.67 -3.44
N VAL A 27 -16.09 -1.42 -4.48
CA VAL A 27 -14.78 -0.79 -4.42
C VAL A 27 -14.86 0.63 -3.83
N ALA A 28 -15.86 1.43 -4.23
CA ALA A 28 -16.02 2.80 -3.74
C ALA A 28 -16.29 2.82 -2.24
N SER A 29 -17.21 1.99 -1.77
CA SER A 29 -17.51 1.84 -0.33
C SER A 29 -16.31 1.36 0.49
N ASN A 30 -15.46 0.48 -0.08
CA ASN A 30 -14.23 0.04 0.57
C ASN A 30 -13.21 1.19 0.70
N LEU A 31 -13.08 2.01 -0.34
CA LEU A 31 -12.19 3.17 -0.34
C LEU A 31 -12.63 4.20 0.71
N GLU A 32 -13.90 4.59 0.69
CA GLU A 32 -14.48 5.54 1.67
C GLU A 32 -14.28 5.05 3.12
N ARG A 33 -14.55 3.77 3.36
CA ARG A 33 -14.33 3.18 4.68
C ARG A 33 -12.87 3.21 5.09
N THR A 34 -11.96 2.92 4.16
CA THR A 34 -10.52 2.96 4.41
C THR A 34 -10.07 4.38 4.75
N GLU A 35 -10.51 5.40 3.99
CA GLU A 35 -10.21 6.81 4.29
C GLU A 35 -10.67 7.20 5.70
N ARG A 36 -11.87 6.78 6.10
CA ARG A 36 -12.38 7.04 7.46
C ARG A 36 -11.51 6.39 8.54
N LEU A 37 -11.09 5.14 8.34
CA LEU A 37 -10.23 4.42 9.29
C LEU A 37 -8.83 5.04 9.37
N VAL A 38 -8.28 5.51 8.24
CA VAL A 38 -7.02 6.26 8.21
C VAL A 38 -7.12 7.54 9.02
N ARG A 39 -8.21 8.32 8.85
CA ARG A 39 -8.47 9.53 9.64
C ARG A 39 -8.58 9.22 11.13
N GLU A 40 -9.23 8.12 11.49
CA GLU A 40 -9.34 7.68 12.89
C GLU A 40 -7.96 7.32 13.47
N ALA A 41 -7.13 6.58 12.73
CA ALA A 41 -5.79 6.21 13.17
C ALA A 41 -4.88 7.44 13.32
N ALA A 42 -4.91 8.38 12.36
CA ALA A 42 -4.19 9.64 12.43
C ALA A 42 -4.63 10.48 13.63
N GLY A 43 -5.94 10.56 13.90
CA GLY A 43 -6.49 11.23 15.08
C GLY A 43 -6.06 10.62 16.42
N LYS A 44 -5.64 9.36 16.42
CA LYS A 44 -5.03 8.66 17.56
C LYS A 44 -3.50 8.84 17.63
N GLY A 45 -2.91 9.64 16.75
CA GLY A 45 -1.49 9.96 16.73
C GLY A 45 -0.63 9.05 15.86
N ALA A 46 -1.21 8.23 14.99
CA ALA A 46 -0.43 7.46 14.03
C ALA A 46 0.22 8.38 12.98
N GLN A 47 1.52 8.23 12.80
CA GLN A 47 2.34 9.02 11.86
C GLN A 47 2.63 8.23 10.58
N ILE A 48 2.71 6.91 10.69
CA ILE A 48 2.86 5.98 9.57
C ILE A 48 1.69 5.01 9.62
N ILE A 49 0.91 4.91 8.55
CA ILE A 49 -0.26 4.03 8.50
C ILE A 49 -0.12 3.06 7.33
N CYS A 50 -0.28 1.76 7.64
CA CYS A 50 -0.26 0.69 6.66
C CYS A 50 -1.68 0.15 6.46
N LEU A 51 -2.13 0.09 5.20
CA LEU A 51 -3.39 -0.51 4.80
C LEU A 51 -3.22 -2.03 4.61
N LYS A 52 -4.34 -2.77 4.67
CA LYS A 52 -4.31 -4.21 4.38
C LYS A 52 -4.08 -4.48 2.90
N GLU A 53 -3.49 -5.61 2.60
CA GLU A 53 -3.28 -6.10 1.23
C GLU A 53 -4.61 -6.15 0.45
N LEU A 54 -4.61 -5.64 -0.79
CA LEU A 54 -5.76 -5.66 -1.72
C LEU A 54 -7.06 -5.11 -1.10
N PHE A 55 -6.96 -4.05 -0.31
CA PHE A 55 -8.04 -3.53 0.53
C PHE A 55 -9.30 -3.08 -0.23
N GLN A 56 -9.17 -2.83 -1.53
CA GLN A 56 -10.25 -2.33 -2.37
C GLN A 56 -11.33 -3.37 -2.71
N SER A 57 -11.04 -4.66 -2.51
CA SER A 57 -11.97 -5.75 -2.82
C SER A 57 -11.81 -6.93 -1.85
N PRO A 58 -12.77 -7.86 -1.81
CA PRO A 58 -12.53 -9.16 -1.21
C PRO A 58 -11.33 -9.83 -1.86
N TYR A 59 -10.59 -10.64 -1.09
CA TYR A 59 -9.44 -11.37 -1.62
C TYR A 59 -9.88 -12.31 -2.76
N PHE A 60 -9.59 -11.88 -3.99
CA PHE A 60 -10.09 -12.54 -5.20
C PHE A 60 -9.23 -13.72 -5.66
N CYS A 61 -8.01 -13.86 -5.14
CA CYS A 61 -7.10 -14.94 -5.56
C CYS A 61 -7.52 -16.34 -5.07
N LYS A 62 -8.67 -16.47 -4.41
CA LYS A 62 -9.28 -17.76 -4.07
C LYS A 62 -9.66 -18.58 -5.29
N SER A 63 -9.85 -17.95 -6.44
CA SER A 63 -10.22 -18.56 -7.71
C SER A 63 -9.59 -17.79 -8.87
N GLN A 64 -9.50 -18.42 -10.04
CA GLN A 64 -8.97 -17.82 -11.26
C GLN A 64 -10.15 -17.25 -12.07
N GLN A 65 -10.30 -15.94 -12.12
CA GLN A 65 -11.37 -15.22 -12.81
C GLN A 65 -10.79 -14.04 -13.59
N SER A 66 -10.93 -14.06 -14.92
CA SER A 66 -10.37 -13.02 -15.81
C SER A 66 -10.96 -11.63 -15.55
N GLU A 67 -12.22 -11.57 -15.12
CA GLU A 67 -12.92 -10.32 -14.81
C GLU A 67 -12.28 -9.54 -13.65
N ARG A 68 -11.49 -10.23 -12.80
CA ARG A 68 -10.78 -9.58 -11.67
C ARG A 68 -9.64 -8.68 -12.12
N PHE A 69 -9.13 -8.86 -13.35
CA PHE A 69 -8.13 -7.95 -13.90
C PHE A 69 -8.65 -6.53 -14.12
N ASP A 70 -9.98 -6.34 -14.16
CA ASP A 70 -10.60 -5.00 -14.23
C ASP A 70 -10.45 -4.21 -12.95
N LEU A 71 -10.10 -4.85 -11.82
CA LEU A 71 -9.77 -4.19 -10.56
C LEU A 71 -8.38 -3.53 -10.56
N ALA A 72 -7.53 -3.88 -11.55
CA ALA A 72 -6.17 -3.39 -11.58
C ALA A 72 -6.10 -1.96 -12.12
N GLU A 73 -5.29 -1.12 -11.47
CA GLU A 73 -5.05 0.27 -11.85
C GLU A 73 -3.56 0.59 -12.02
N SER A 74 -3.24 1.64 -12.74
CA SER A 74 -1.86 2.14 -12.83
C SER A 74 -1.39 2.73 -11.50
N ILE A 75 -0.07 2.84 -11.31
CA ILE A 75 0.52 3.65 -10.26
C ILE A 75 1.41 4.72 -10.93
N PRO A 76 1.10 6.03 -10.77
CA PRO A 76 -0.08 6.58 -10.08
C PRO A 76 -1.41 6.25 -10.79
N GLY A 77 -2.47 6.17 -9.99
CA GLY A 77 -3.83 5.87 -10.43
C GLY A 77 -4.88 6.45 -9.46
N PRO A 78 -6.17 6.11 -9.63
CA PRO A 78 -7.24 6.67 -8.81
C PRO A 78 -7.02 6.49 -7.31
N THR A 79 -6.67 5.28 -6.86
CA THR A 79 -6.43 4.98 -5.45
C THR A 79 -5.23 5.74 -4.90
N THR A 80 -4.09 5.69 -5.58
CA THR A 80 -2.91 6.42 -5.11
C THR A 80 -3.16 7.91 -5.08
N THR A 81 -3.89 8.47 -6.05
CA THR A 81 -4.25 9.89 -6.07
C THR A 81 -5.12 10.29 -4.88
N ALA A 82 -6.11 9.47 -4.53
CA ALA A 82 -6.96 9.70 -3.34
C ALA A 82 -6.11 9.64 -2.06
N MET A 83 -5.25 8.63 -1.93
CA MET A 83 -4.39 8.44 -0.76
C MET A 83 -3.31 9.53 -0.64
N GLN A 84 -2.76 10.06 -1.74
CA GLN A 84 -1.84 11.20 -1.74
C GLN A 84 -2.49 12.46 -1.17
N ARG A 85 -3.74 12.73 -1.55
CA ARG A 85 -4.51 13.85 -0.97
C ARG A 85 -4.72 13.65 0.53
N LEU A 86 -5.09 12.43 0.95
CA LEU A 86 -5.34 12.10 2.34
C LEU A 86 -4.06 12.17 3.18
N ALA A 87 -2.93 11.65 2.68
CA ALA A 87 -1.64 11.72 3.34
C ALA A 87 -1.22 13.17 3.60
N LYS A 88 -1.33 14.02 2.56
CA LYS A 88 -1.02 15.45 2.66
C LYS A 88 -1.95 16.18 3.64
N GLU A 89 -3.24 15.90 3.59
CA GLU A 89 -4.23 16.52 4.49
C GLU A 89 -3.95 16.23 5.96
N LEU A 90 -3.55 14.99 6.26
CA LEU A 90 -3.34 14.50 7.63
C LEU A 90 -1.87 14.60 8.08
N ALA A 91 -0.95 14.99 7.20
CA ALA A 91 0.49 15.03 7.41
C ALA A 91 1.04 13.68 7.93
N ILE A 92 0.68 12.57 7.26
CA ILE A 92 1.04 11.20 7.62
C ILE A 92 1.66 10.46 6.44
N VAL A 93 2.49 9.47 6.75
CA VAL A 93 3.01 8.52 5.75
C VAL A 93 2.01 7.39 5.55
N LEU A 94 1.72 7.03 4.30
CA LEU A 94 0.85 5.91 3.94
C LEU A 94 1.59 4.82 3.18
N VAL A 95 1.38 3.57 3.58
CA VAL A 95 1.72 2.37 2.79
C VAL A 95 0.43 1.83 2.20
N VAL A 96 0.29 1.95 0.87
CA VAL A 96 -0.96 1.73 0.14
C VAL A 96 -0.82 0.55 -0.82
N PRO A 97 -1.33 -0.64 -0.47
CA PRO A 97 -1.36 -1.78 -1.37
C PRO A 97 -2.30 -1.54 -2.57
N VAL A 98 -1.84 -1.91 -3.76
CA VAL A 98 -2.58 -1.71 -5.02
C VAL A 98 -2.43 -2.94 -5.91
N PHE A 99 -3.52 -3.39 -6.52
CA PHE A 99 -3.44 -4.28 -7.67
C PHE A 99 -2.98 -3.48 -8.88
N GLU A 100 -1.66 -3.52 -9.17
CA GLU A 100 -1.03 -2.69 -10.19
C GLU A 100 -1.20 -3.30 -11.59
N ARG A 101 -1.68 -2.51 -12.53
CA ARG A 101 -1.52 -2.74 -13.97
C ARG A 101 -0.26 -1.98 -14.45
N GLN A 102 0.87 -2.67 -14.47
CA GLN A 102 2.14 -2.08 -14.91
C GLN A 102 2.16 -1.83 -16.43
N ALA A 103 1.64 -2.78 -17.19
CA ALA A 103 1.51 -2.72 -18.65
C ALA A 103 0.40 -3.67 -19.09
N ALA A 104 0.06 -3.67 -20.37
CA ALA A 104 -0.88 -4.64 -20.95
C ALA A 104 -0.37 -6.07 -20.71
N GLY A 105 -1.16 -6.89 -20.00
CA GLY A 105 -0.81 -8.26 -19.64
C GLY A 105 0.21 -8.42 -18.51
N VAL A 106 0.67 -7.33 -17.87
CA VAL A 106 1.62 -7.37 -16.76
C VAL A 106 1.01 -6.73 -15.52
N TYR A 107 0.70 -7.55 -14.53
CA TYR A 107 0.03 -7.14 -13.31
C TYR A 107 0.90 -7.49 -12.09
N ARG A 108 0.82 -6.67 -11.04
CA ARG A 108 1.64 -6.81 -9.84
C ARG A 108 0.79 -6.64 -8.57
N ASN A 109 1.21 -7.31 -7.52
CA ASN A 109 0.77 -7.00 -6.17
C ASN A 109 1.77 -6.00 -5.60
N SER A 110 1.37 -4.74 -5.51
CA SER A 110 2.26 -3.61 -5.24
C SER A 110 1.84 -2.85 -3.99
N ALA A 111 2.77 -2.14 -3.37
CA ALA A 111 2.50 -1.16 -2.33
C ALA A 111 3.14 0.17 -2.72
N ALA A 112 2.34 1.22 -2.81
CA ALA A 112 2.81 2.58 -2.99
C ALA A 112 3.18 3.19 -1.63
N ILE A 113 4.33 3.88 -1.57
CA ILE A 113 4.78 4.59 -0.38
C ILE A 113 4.55 6.07 -0.62
N ILE A 114 3.70 6.68 0.20
CA ILE A 114 3.27 8.08 0.08
C ILE A 114 3.73 8.83 1.31
N ASP A 115 4.46 9.91 1.11
CA ASP A 115 4.98 10.75 2.20
C ASP A 115 3.91 11.69 2.78
N ALA A 116 4.24 12.30 3.92
CA ALA A 116 3.38 13.21 4.66
C ALA A 116 3.02 14.50 3.88
N ASP A 117 3.78 14.87 2.87
CA ASP A 117 3.46 15.98 1.96
C ASP A 117 2.55 15.56 0.79
N GLY A 118 2.22 14.25 0.69
CA GLY A 118 1.44 13.63 -0.38
C GLY A 118 2.26 13.20 -1.58
N SER A 119 3.59 13.31 -1.56
CA SER A 119 4.43 12.83 -2.65
C SER A 119 4.49 11.29 -2.69
N LEU A 120 4.51 10.72 -3.88
CA LEU A 120 4.76 9.30 -4.09
C LEU A 120 6.26 9.05 -4.10
N LEU A 121 6.79 8.49 -3.00
CA LEU A 121 8.22 8.20 -2.85
C LEU A 121 8.68 7.03 -3.71
N GLY A 122 7.83 6.05 -3.92
CA GLY A 122 8.13 4.89 -4.72
C GLY A 122 7.16 3.74 -4.52
N ILE A 123 7.53 2.58 -5.04
CA ILE A 123 6.70 1.38 -5.07
C ILE A 123 7.54 0.19 -4.62
N TYR A 124 6.95 -0.69 -3.82
CA TYR A 124 7.40 -2.06 -3.63
C TYR A 124 6.47 -2.99 -4.42
N ARG A 125 7.04 -3.99 -5.08
CA ARG A 125 6.30 -5.07 -5.75
C ARG A 125 6.60 -6.39 -5.08
N LYS A 126 5.56 -7.12 -4.65
CA LYS A 126 5.66 -8.43 -3.98
C LYS A 126 6.48 -9.39 -4.84
N MET A 127 7.63 -9.84 -4.33
CA MET A 127 8.56 -10.67 -5.09
C MET A 127 8.22 -12.16 -5.04
N HIS A 128 7.73 -12.64 -3.91
CA HIS A 128 7.39 -14.06 -3.71
C HIS A 128 5.88 -14.23 -3.80
N ILE A 129 5.41 -14.74 -4.93
CA ILE A 129 4.00 -14.92 -5.22
C ILE A 129 3.60 -16.36 -4.89
N PRO A 130 2.67 -16.59 -3.94
CA PRO A 130 2.19 -17.92 -3.60
C PRO A 130 1.33 -18.52 -4.72
N ASP A 131 1.25 -19.85 -4.72
CA ASP A 131 0.39 -20.61 -5.64
C ASP A 131 -0.06 -21.90 -4.94
N ASP A 132 -0.96 -21.74 -3.99
CA ASP A 132 -1.52 -22.81 -3.18
C ASP A 132 -3.04 -22.86 -3.34
N PRO A 133 -3.72 -23.93 -2.93
CA PRO A 133 -5.18 -23.95 -2.91
C PRO A 133 -5.76 -22.74 -2.19
N LEU A 134 -6.67 -22.00 -2.84
CA LEU A 134 -7.26 -20.73 -2.41
C LEU A 134 -6.30 -19.52 -2.36
N PHE A 135 -5.07 -19.68 -2.88
CA PHE A 135 -4.07 -18.63 -3.01
C PHE A 135 -3.47 -18.64 -4.42
N ASN A 136 -4.34 -18.56 -5.46
CA ASN A 136 -3.94 -18.61 -6.86
C ASN A 136 -3.34 -17.26 -7.31
N GLU A 137 -2.39 -16.73 -6.55
CA GLU A 137 -1.83 -15.40 -6.83
C GLU A 137 -0.99 -15.37 -8.12
N LYS A 138 -0.34 -16.48 -8.49
CA LYS A 138 0.42 -16.56 -9.76
C LYS A 138 -0.44 -16.44 -11.01
N TYR A 139 -1.76 -16.68 -10.92
CA TYR A 139 -2.67 -16.41 -12.00
C TYR A 139 -2.79 -14.90 -12.28
N TYR A 140 -2.70 -14.07 -11.24
CA TYR A 140 -2.90 -12.64 -11.32
C TYR A 140 -1.60 -11.84 -11.37
N PHE A 141 -0.58 -12.23 -10.60
CA PHE A 141 0.57 -11.38 -10.35
C PHE A 141 1.87 -11.97 -10.92
N THR A 142 2.58 -11.12 -11.64
CA THR A 142 3.98 -11.34 -11.98
C THR A 142 4.86 -11.02 -10.77
N PRO A 143 5.90 -11.82 -10.43
CA PRO A 143 6.83 -11.53 -9.35
C PRO A 143 7.48 -10.14 -9.47
N GLY A 144 7.66 -9.48 -8.33
CA GLY A 144 8.25 -8.14 -8.24
C GLY A 144 9.67 -8.07 -8.78
N ASP A 145 10.03 -6.93 -9.35
CA ASP A 145 11.27 -6.66 -10.07
C ASP A 145 12.08 -5.48 -9.52
N LEU A 146 11.61 -4.86 -8.42
CA LEU A 146 12.22 -3.65 -7.84
C LEU A 146 13.16 -3.94 -6.66
N GLY A 147 13.19 -5.17 -6.15
CA GLY A 147 13.96 -5.55 -4.97
C GLY A 147 13.40 -4.95 -3.68
N PHE A 148 14.19 -5.05 -2.61
CA PHE A 148 13.88 -4.41 -1.32
C PHE A 148 14.41 -2.98 -1.31
N ARG A 149 13.59 -2.06 -0.78
CA ARG A 149 13.90 -0.64 -0.70
C ARG A 149 13.53 -0.08 0.66
N THR A 150 14.25 0.94 1.08
CA THR A 150 13.88 1.83 2.18
C THR A 150 13.55 3.20 1.61
N PHE A 151 12.72 3.94 2.32
CA PHE A 151 12.28 5.28 1.94
C PHE A 151 12.49 6.22 3.12
N ASP A 152 13.12 7.34 2.86
CA ASP A 152 13.25 8.42 3.85
C ASP A 152 11.93 9.20 3.87
N THR A 153 11.32 9.36 5.07
CA THR A 153 10.01 9.97 5.31
C THR A 153 10.08 10.99 6.45
#